data_45932b6c5050d0aecda43fcefc62cd69
#
_entry.id   45932b6c5050d0aecda43fcefc62cd69
#
_cell.length_a   1.000
_cell.length_b   1.000
_cell.length_c   1.000
_cell.angle_alpha   90.00
_cell.angle_beta   90.00
_cell.angle_gamma   90.00
#
_symmetry.space_group_name_H-M   'P 1'
#
loop_
_entity.id
_entity.type
_entity.pdbx_description
1 polymer ?
#
loop_
_entity_poly.entity_id
_entity_poly.type
_entity_poly.pdbx_seq_one_letter_code
_entity_poly.pdbx_strand_id
1 'polypeptide(L)'
;RKETYKSNDPINDRKSIDLRPAIVEQRSRIGDYEVDLVMGANHKGAILTFNDRATGYTLLGHLPCKGAIHTKEMIAKLITENQLTIHTITSDNGKEFSKHKELSEEFNLDYYFAHPYHSWERGSNENYNRLLRQYFPKGADLRFISEEELERVQNKLNNRPRKRFGYMSPKQVYLQAIKNQGNVNLLNNNQQNKKLPL
;
A
#
# COMPACT_ATOMS: atom_id res chain seq x y z
N ARG A 1 17.91 21.81 -31.29
CA ARG A 1 16.43 21.78 -31.09
C ARG A 1 16.17 20.92 -29.85
N LYS A 2 15.81 21.53 -28.73
CA LYS A 2 15.27 20.82 -27.55
C LYS A 2 13.84 20.42 -27.90
N GLU A 3 13.62 19.14 -28.11
CA GLU A 3 12.27 18.61 -28.14
C GLU A 3 11.66 18.74 -26.74
N THR A 4 10.72 19.63 -26.60
CA THR A 4 9.84 19.71 -25.43
C THR A 4 8.94 18.48 -25.48
N TYR A 5 9.26 17.45 -24.70
CA TYR A 5 8.32 16.38 -24.38
C TYR A 5 7.09 17.02 -23.74
N LYS A 6 6.01 17.15 -24.50
CA LYS A 6 4.68 17.40 -23.94
C LYS A 6 4.35 16.14 -23.12
N SER A 7 4.46 16.22 -21.80
CA SER A 7 3.91 15.20 -20.93
C SER A 7 2.39 15.23 -21.09
N ASN A 8 1.83 14.28 -21.82
CA ASN A 8 0.42 13.93 -21.68
C ASN A 8 0.26 13.38 -20.26
N ASP A 9 0.06 14.26 -19.30
CA ASP A 9 -0.09 13.90 -17.91
C ASP A 9 -1.58 13.60 -17.63
N PRO A 10 -1.98 12.32 -17.58
CA PRO A 10 -3.38 11.93 -17.41
C PRO A 10 -3.86 11.98 -15.95
N ILE A 11 -2.97 12.30 -15.01
CA ILE A 11 -3.31 12.38 -13.59
C ILE A 11 -3.33 13.85 -13.19
N ASN A 12 -4.53 14.45 -13.19
CA ASN A 12 -4.75 15.79 -12.73
C ASN A 12 -4.76 15.86 -11.19
N ASP A 13 -4.34 17.02 -10.64
CA ASP A 13 -4.43 17.35 -9.20
C ASP A 13 -3.69 16.36 -8.27
N ARG A 14 -2.50 15.92 -8.67
CA ARG A 14 -1.62 15.10 -7.82
C ARG A 14 -1.08 15.89 -6.64
N LYS A 15 -1.24 15.35 -5.43
CA LYS A 15 -0.49 15.85 -4.27
C LYS A 15 0.93 15.25 -4.30
N SER A 16 1.97 16.11 -4.33
CA SER A 16 3.36 15.66 -4.24
C SER A 16 3.64 14.99 -2.89
N ILE A 17 4.54 14.01 -2.90
CA ILE A 17 5.07 13.38 -1.68
C ILE A 17 5.68 14.41 -0.70
N ASP A 18 6.12 15.58 -1.19
CA ASP A 18 6.65 16.66 -0.34
C ASP A 18 5.60 17.23 0.63
N LEU A 19 4.32 17.11 0.28
CA LEU A 19 3.21 17.54 1.14
C LEU A 19 2.78 16.45 2.14
N ARG A 20 3.43 15.29 2.11
CA ARG A 20 3.10 14.17 2.98
C ARG A 20 3.52 14.49 4.41
N PRO A 21 2.64 14.27 5.41
CA PRO A 21 2.96 14.56 6.81
C PRO A 21 4.19 13.81 7.30
N ALA A 22 5.03 14.47 8.10
CA ALA A 22 6.27 13.89 8.63
C ALA A 22 6.07 12.58 9.42
N ILE A 23 4.90 12.40 10.05
CA ILE A 23 4.55 11.16 10.75
C ILE A 23 4.59 9.92 9.84
N VAL A 24 4.31 10.08 8.54
CA VAL A 24 4.36 8.97 7.57
C VAL A 24 5.81 8.51 7.36
N GLU A 25 6.78 9.46 7.35
CA GLU A 25 8.20 9.14 7.27
C GLU A 25 8.73 8.46 8.52
N GLN A 26 8.21 8.83 9.68
CA GLN A 26 8.59 8.22 10.97
C GLN A 26 8.15 6.77 11.08
N ARG A 27 7.20 6.31 10.24
CA ARG A 27 6.66 4.94 10.25
C ARG A 27 6.18 4.51 11.65
N SER A 28 5.62 5.45 12.40
CA SER A 28 5.25 5.27 13.81
C SER A 28 3.80 4.81 14.01
N ARG A 29 2.99 4.82 12.96
CA ARG A 29 1.59 4.38 13.00
C ARG A 29 1.27 3.44 11.84
N ILE A 30 0.30 2.54 12.04
CA ILE A 30 -0.30 1.77 10.95
C ILE A 30 -1.33 2.63 10.20
N GLY A 31 -1.59 2.26 8.94
CA GLY A 31 -2.58 2.97 8.11
C GLY A 31 -1.97 3.91 7.07
N ASP A 32 -0.65 4.00 6.99
CA ASP A 32 0.07 4.70 5.94
C ASP A 32 0.62 3.68 4.94
N TYR A 33 -0.02 3.57 3.76
CA TYR A 33 0.27 2.52 2.79
C TYR A 33 1.09 3.03 1.59
N GLU A 34 1.96 2.16 1.08
CA GLU A 34 2.56 2.28 -0.24
C GLU A 34 1.91 1.27 -1.18
N VAL A 35 1.53 1.72 -2.37
CA VAL A 35 0.94 0.86 -3.40
C VAL A 35 1.82 0.83 -4.65
N ASP A 36 1.93 -0.35 -5.28
CA ASP A 36 2.67 -0.55 -6.52
C ASP A 36 2.09 -1.72 -7.33
N LEU A 37 2.42 -1.79 -8.63
CA LEU A 37 2.05 -2.89 -9.50
C LEU A 37 3.27 -3.69 -9.95
N VAL A 38 3.28 -4.97 -9.65
CA VAL A 38 4.27 -5.92 -10.15
C VAL A 38 3.77 -6.56 -11.44
N MET A 39 4.27 -6.07 -12.58
CA MET A 39 3.80 -6.47 -13.91
C MET A 39 4.29 -7.85 -14.32
N GLY A 40 3.43 -8.63 -14.97
CA GLY A 40 3.78 -9.85 -15.68
C GLY A 40 4.55 -9.62 -16.98
N ALA A 41 5.05 -10.70 -17.59
CA ALA A 41 5.72 -10.68 -18.89
C ALA A 41 4.82 -10.02 -19.94
N ASN A 42 5.40 -9.16 -20.80
CA ASN A 42 4.68 -8.45 -21.86
C ASN A 42 3.40 -7.75 -21.36
N HIS A 43 3.41 -7.22 -20.12
CA HIS A 43 2.26 -6.61 -19.46
C HIS A 43 1.04 -7.55 -19.30
N LYS A 44 1.26 -8.85 -19.25
CA LYS A 44 0.21 -9.87 -19.09
C LYS A 44 -0.10 -10.08 -17.60
N GLY A 45 -1.14 -9.41 -17.12
CA GLY A 45 -1.54 -9.39 -15.72
C GLY A 45 -0.59 -8.59 -14.81
N ALA A 46 -1.03 -8.34 -13.60
CA ALA A 46 -0.25 -7.67 -12.57
C ALA A 46 -0.64 -8.19 -11.18
N ILE A 47 0.26 -8.01 -10.22
CA ILE A 47 -0.03 -8.15 -8.81
C ILE A 47 0.08 -6.75 -8.18
N LEU A 48 -1.01 -6.27 -7.60
CA LEU A 48 -1.02 -5.08 -6.76
C LEU A 48 -0.42 -5.42 -5.41
N THR A 49 0.55 -4.64 -4.96
CA THR A 49 1.13 -4.71 -3.62
C THR A 49 0.64 -3.53 -2.81
N PHE A 50 0.04 -3.77 -1.65
CA PHE A 50 -0.49 -2.76 -0.75
C PHE A 50 0.19 -2.92 0.62
N ASN A 51 1.24 -2.13 0.85
CA ASN A 51 2.22 -2.33 1.93
C ASN A 51 2.07 -1.27 3.02
N ASP A 52 1.78 -1.68 4.25
CA ASP A 52 1.82 -0.79 5.42
C ASP A 52 3.26 -0.40 5.75
N ARG A 53 3.54 0.90 5.79
CA ARG A 53 4.89 1.45 5.96
C ARG A 53 5.51 1.15 7.32
N ALA A 54 4.70 1.17 8.37
CA ALA A 54 5.17 0.95 9.74
C ALA A 54 5.58 -0.50 9.97
N THR A 55 4.74 -1.42 9.58
CA THR A 55 4.87 -2.85 9.91
C THR A 55 5.45 -3.69 8.78
N GLY A 56 5.38 -3.17 7.54
CA GLY A 56 5.73 -3.94 6.34
C GLY A 56 4.75 -5.07 6.04
N TYR A 57 3.59 -5.11 6.71
CA TYR A 57 2.51 -6.02 6.37
C TYR A 57 1.95 -5.65 5.00
N THR A 58 1.86 -6.63 4.12
CA THR A 58 1.48 -6.37 2.72
C THR A 58 0.33 -7.26 2.34
N LEU A 59 -0.68 -6.66 1.73
CA LEU A 59 -1.75 -7.36 1.04
C LEU A 59 -1.44 -7.40 -0.46
N LEU A 60 -1.85 -8.47 -1.11
CA LEU A 60 -1.68 -8.69 -2.54
C LEU A 60 -3.04 -8.74 -3.22
N GLY A 61 -3.17 -8.07 -4.37
CA GLY A 61 -4.35 -8.13 -5.21
C GLY A 61 -4.00 -8.63 -6.61
N HIS A 62 -4.76 -9.58 -7.15
CA HIS A 62 -4.57 -10.06 -8.53
C HIS A 62 -5.31 -9.17 -9.51
N LEU A 63 -4.61 -8.70 -10.54
CA LEU A 63 -5.15 -7.92 -11.64
C LEU A 63 -4.89 -8.66 -12.97
N PRO A 64 -5.89 -9.38 -13.52
CA PRO A 64 -5.73 -10.06 -14.81
C PRO A 64 -5.41 -9.09 -15.95
N CYS A 65 -5.90 -7.85 -15.85
CA CYS A 65 -5.61 -6.78 -16.80
C CYS A 65 -5.25 -5.49 -16.07
N LYS A 66 -4.39 -4.68 -16.69
CA LYS A 66 -3.99 -3.36 -16.21
C LYS A 66 -5.07 -2.32 -16.54
N GLY A 67 -5.40 -1.45 -15.58
CA GLY A 67 -6.34 -0.35 -15.80
C GLY A 67 -6.64 0.42 -14.53
N ALA A 68 -6.93 1.70 -14.67
CA ALA A 68 -7.17 2.57 -13.52
C ALA A 68 -8.42 2.15 -12.71
N ILE A 69 -9.47 1.71 -13.40
CA ILE A 69 -10.70 1.23 -12.76
C ILE A 69 -10.41 -0.03 -11.95
N HIS A 70 -9.80 -1.04 -12.56
CA HIS A 70 -9.47 -2.31 -11.87
C HIS A 70 -8.51 -2.11 -10.69
N THR A 71 -7.55 -1.18 -10.84
CA THR A 71 -6.63 -0.84 -9.75
C THR A 71 -7.36 -0.19 -8.58
N LYS A 72 -8.25 0.77 -8.86
CA LYS A 72 -9.10 1.41 -7.86
C LYS A 72 -9.98 0.41 -7.14
N GLU A 73 -10.69 -0.44 -7.88
CA GLU A 73 -11.57 -1.47 -7.34
C GLU A 73 -10.80 -2.48 -6.46
N MET A 74 -9.60 -2.89 -6.89
CA MET A 74 -8.76 -3.79 -6.11
C MET A 74 -8.29 -3.15 -4.81
N ILE A 75 -7.86 -1.89 -4.82
CA ILE A 75 -7.49 -1.17 -3.60
C ILE A 75 -8.70 -1.07 -2.67
N ALA A 76 -9.87 -0.66 -3.17
CA ALA A 76 -11.10 -0.57 -2.40
C ALA A 76 -11.50 -1.93 -1.78
N LYS A 77 -11.41 -3.01 -2.57
CA LYS A 77 -11.65 -4.39 -2.09
C LYS A 77 -10.72 -4.74 -0.94
N LEU A 78 -9.40 -4.52 -1.08
CA LEU A 78 -8.42 -4.84 -0.04
C LEU A 78 -8.69 -4.06 1.26
N ILE A 79 -9.05 -2.78 1.15
CA ILE A 79 -9.38 -1.94 2.30
C ILE A 79 -10.61 -2.48 3.02
N THR A 80 -11.68 -2.74 2.28
CA THR A 80 -12.99 -3.12 2.83
C THR A 80 -12.97 -4.53 3.42
N GLU A 81 -12.47 -5.53 2.69
CA GLU A 81 -12.46 -6.93 3.13
C GLU A 81 -11.56 -7.15 4.36
N ASN A 82 -10.47 -6.39 4.47
CA ASN A 82 -9.56 -6.49 5.61
C ASN A 82 -9.86 -5.46 6.72
N GLN A 83 -10.92 -4.65 6.59
CA GLN A 83 -11.32 -3.62 7.55
C GLN A 83 -10.15 -2.73 7.98
N LEU A 84 -9.36 -2.27 6.98
CA LEU A 84 -8.13 -1.55 7.24
C LEU A 84 -8.40 -0.13 7.77
N THR A 85 -7.62 0.30 8.74
CA THR A 85 -7.47 1.72 9.05
C THR A 85 -6.55 2.34 8.01
N ILE A 86 -7.03 3.35 7.26
CA ILE A 86 -6.23 4.05 6.25
C ILE A 86 -6.14 5.53 6.60
N HIS A 87 -4.92 6.06 6.57
CA HIS A 87 -4.64 7.49 6.68
C HIS A 87 -4.11 8.06 5.37
N THR A 88 -3.10 7.37 4.81
CA THR A 88 -2.48 7.82 3.56
C THR A 88 -2.20 6.67 2.62
N ILE A 89 -2.25 6.94 1.31
CA ILE A 89 -1.72 6.07 0.26
C ILE A 89 -0.65 6.83 -0.51
N THR A 90 0.46 6.17 -0.82
CA THR A 90 1.51 6.71 -1.69
C THR A 90 1.78 5.77 -2.85
N SER A 91 1.73 6.29 -4.08
CA SER A 91 2.07 5.54 -5.30
C SER A 91 3.15 6.23 -6.13
N ASP A 92 3.56 5.61 -7.23
CA ASP A 92 4.25 6.30 -8.32
C ASP A 92 3.26 7.07 -9.21
N ASN A 93 3.79 7.64 -10.31
CA ASN A 93 3.02 8.41 -11.27
C ASN A 93 2.42 7.53 -12.38
N GLY A 94 2.19 6.24 -12.14
CA GLY A 94 1.58 5.33 -13.11
C GLY A 94 0.13 5.72 -13.43
N LYS A 95 -0.26 5.62 -14.71
CA LYS A 95 -1.64 5.91 -15.18
C LYS A 95 -2.70 5.05 -14.49
N GLU A 96 -2.32 3.92 -13.98
CA GLU A 96 -3.16 3.00 -13.21
C GLU A 96 -3.67 3.62 -11.90
N PHE A 97 -3.04 4.67 -11.39
CA PHE A 97 -3.45 5.38 -10.18
C PHE A 97 -4.23 6.67 -10.47
N SER A 98 -4.69 6.88 -11.71
CA SER A 98 -5.43 8.09 -12.08
C SER A 98 -6.79 8.25 -11.38
N LYS A 99 -7.31 7.18 -10.79
CA LYS A 99 -8.56 7.19 -9.99
C LYS A 99 -8.34 7.45 -8.49
N HIS A 100 -7.20 8.03 -8.13
CA HIS A 100 -6.81 8.32 -6.74
C HIS A 100 -7.80 9.23 -6.00
N LYS A 101 -8.43 10.19 -6.69
CA LYS A 101 -9.43 11.10 -6.10
C LYS A 101 -10.66 10.33 -5.60
N GLU A 102 -11.15 9.40 -6.42
CA GLU A 102 -12.30 8.56 -6.05
C GLU A 102 -11.99 7.74 -4.79
N LEU A 103 -10.75 7.20 -4.66
CA LEU A 103 -10.31 6.52 -3.44
C LEU A 103 -10.22 7.46 -2.24
N SER A 104 -9.68 8.68 -2.46
CA SER A 104 -9.55 9.67 -1.39
C SER A 104 -10.91 10.08 -0.83
N GLU A 105 -11.90 10.26 -1.69
CA GLU A 105 -13.27 10.61 -1.31
C GLU A 105 -14.00 9.44 -0.64
N GLU A 106 -13.90 8.22 -1.22
CA GLU A 106 -14.59 7.03 -0.75
C GLU A 106 -14.14 6.60 0.66
N PHE A 107 -12.82 6.72 0.95
CA PHE A 107 -12.23 6.26 2.21
C PHE A 107 -11.76 7.40 3.12
N ASN A 108 -12.00 8.66 2.76
CA ASN A 108 -11.56 9.85 3.50
C ASN A 108 -10.05 9.78 3.84
N LEU A 109 -9.22 9.54 2.83
CA LEU A 109 -7.76 9.41 2.95
C LEU A 109 -7.01 10.46 2.12
N ASP A 110 -5.77 10.72 2.48
CA ASP A 110 -4.86 11.51 1.67
C ASP A 110 -4.05 10.62 0.71
N TYR A 111 -4.00 11.00 -0.57
CA TYR A 111 -3.26 10.27 -1.59
C TYR A 111 -2.07 11.11 -2.10
N TYR A 112 -0.87 10.53 -2.08
CA TYR A 112 0.38 11.19 -2.47
C TYR A 112 1.08 10.46 -3.60
N PHE A 113 1.82 11.21 -4.41
CA PHE A 113 2.61 10.69 -5.52
C PHE A 113 4.08 10.94 -5.29
N ALA A 114 4.90 9.89 -5.44
CA ALA A 114 6.35 9.99 -5.42
C ALA A 114 6.87 10.81 -6.60
N HIS A 115 8.07 11.36 -6.48
CA HIS A 115 8.69 12.05 -7.60
C HIS A 115 8.98 11.08 -8.75
N PRO A 116 8.88 11.55 -10.01
CA PRO A 116 9.29 10.75 -11.15
C PRO A 116 10.76 10.31 -10.99
N TYR A 117 11.04 9.05 -11.30
CA TYR A 117 12.36 8.43 -11.20
C TYR A 117 12.99 8.33 -9.79
N HIS A 118 12.23 8.61 -8.72
CA HIS A 118 12.69 8.51 -7.33
C HIS A 118 12.14 7.24 -6.64
N SER A 119 12.52 6.06 -7.15
CA SER A 119 12.04 4.77 -6.60
C SER A 119 12.41 4.56 -5.12
N TRP A 120 13.52 5.16 -4.66
CA TRP A 120 13.97 5.08 -3.26
C TRP A 120 13.02 5.73 -2.24
N GLU A 121 12.16 6.67 -2.66
CA GLU A 121 11.12 7.26 -1.81
C GLU A 121 10.07 6.23 -1.38
N ARG A 122 10.00 5.10 -2.09
CA ARG A 122 9.14 3.94 -1.84
C ARG A 122 9.96 2.69 -1.54
N GLY A 123 11.03 2.83 -0.76
CA GLY A 123 11.98 1.75 -0.49
C GLY A 123 11.36 0.50 0.14
N SER A 124 10.20 0.62 0.81
CA SER A 124 9.46 -0.55 1.33
C SER A 124 8.92 -1.41 0.19
N ASN A 125 8.33 -0.78 -0.83
CA ASN A 125 7.80 -1.47 -2.00
C ASN A 125 8.89 -2.14 -2.84
N GLU A 126 10.00 -1.43 -3.09
CA GLU A 126 11.10 -2.01 -3.87
C GLU A 126 11.65 -3.30 -3.23
N ASN A 127 11.91 -3.26 -1.92
CA ASN A 127 12.36 -4.44 -1.20
C ASN A 127 11.32 -5.57 -1.21
N TYR A 128 10.04 -5.24 -1.01
CA TYR A 128 8.97 -6.22 -1.04
C TYR A 128 8.80 -6.83 -2.45
N ASN A 129 8.81 -6.01 -3.48
CA ASN A 129 8.69 -6.45 -4.87
C ASN A 129 9.84 -7.39 -5.27
N ARG A 130 11.06 -7.13 -4.78
CA ARG A 130 12.21 -8.05 -4.96
C ARG A 130 11.97 -9.43 -4.33
N LEU A 131 11.34 -9.48 -3.16
CA LEU A 131 10.98 -10.74 -2.51
C LEU A 131 9.82 -11.44 -3.21
N LEU A 132 8.82 -10.67 -3.66
CA LEU A 132 7.68 -11.19 -4.41
C LEU A 132 8.14 -11.83 -5.74
N ARG A 133 9.18 -11.25 -6.38
CA ARG A 133 9.77 -11.77 -7.62
C ARG A 133 10.49 -13.12 -7.46
N GLN A 134 10.74 -13.59 -6.24
CA GLN A 134 11.22 -14.96 -6.00
C GLN A 134 10.13 -16.01 -6.27
N TYR A 135 8.85 -15.60 -6.19
CA TYR A 135 7.68 -16.47 -6.44
C TYR A 135 7.07 -16.20 -7.81
N PHE A 136 7.06 -14.94 -8.22
CA PHE A 136 6.52 -14.48 -9.49
C PHE A 136 7.63 -13.77 -10.31
N PRO A 137 8.47 -14.53 -11.03
CA PRO A 137 9.59 -13.96 -11.77
C PRO A 137 9.13 -13.03 -12.91
N LYS A 138 10.02 -12.17 -13.42
CA LYS A 138 9.71 -11.19 -14.47
C LYS A 138 9.17 -11.80 -15.76
N GLY A 139 9.50 -13.05 -16.05
CA GLY A 139 9.04 -13.80 -17.22
C GLY A 139 7.68 -14.49 -17.04
N ALA A 140 7.06 -14.45 -15.87
CA ALA A 140 5.79 -15.11 -15.60
C ALA A 140 4.60 -14.37 -16.25
N ASP A 141 3.64 -15.14 -16.76
CA ASP A 141 2.33 -14.64 -17.14
C ASP A 141 1.44 -14.60 -15.90
N LEU A 142 1.10 -13.38 -15.47
CA LEU A 142 0.36 -13.18 -14.23
C LEU A 142 -1.17 -13.13 -14.40
N ARG A 143 -1.71 -13.45 -15.59
CA ARG A 143 -3.16 -13.42 -15.83
C ARG A 143 -3.93 -14.53 -15.11
N PHE A 144 -3.26 -15.64 -14.84
CA PHE A 144 -3.89 -16.89 -14.39
C PHE A 144 -3.44 -17.33 -12.99
N ILE A 145 -2.99 -16.40 -12.17
CA ILE A 145 -2.63 -16.70 -10.77
C ILE A 145 -3.92 -17.03 -10.01
N SER A 146 -3.94 -18.18 -9.31
CA SER A 146 -5.07 -18.49 -8.43
C SER A 146 -5.02 -17.65 -7.13
N GLU A 147 -6.19 -17.43 -6.53
CA GLU A 147 -6.29 -16.72 -5.26
C GLU A 147 -5.52 -17.47 -4.15
N GLU A 148 -5.58 -18.81 -4.14
CA GLU A 148 -4.85 -19.65 -3.17
C GLU A 148 -3.33 -19.50 -3.32
N GLU A 149 -2.81 -19.42 -4.55
CA GLU A 149 -1.38 -19.22 -4.77
C GLU A 149 -0.94 -17.84 -4.29
N LEU A 150 -1.72 -16.81 -4.61
CA LEU A 150 -1.45 -15.44 -4.18
C LEU A 150 -1.46 -15.33 -2.65
N GLU A 151 -2.48 -15.87 -2.01
CA GLU A 151 -2.61 -15.90 -0.55
C GLU A 151 -1.47 -16.68 0.12
N ARG A 152 -1.09 -17.83 -0.43
CA ARG A 152 0.05 -18.64 0.04
C ARG A 152 1.34 -17.83 0.02
N VAL A 153 1.60 -17.09 -1.06
CA VAL A 153 2.80 -16.24 -1.18
C VAL A 153 2.72 -15.04 -0.22
N GLN A 154 1.58 -14.38 -0.14
CA GLN A 154 1.32 -13.30 0.82
C GLN A 154 1.63 -13.75 2.25
N ASN A 155 1.09 -14.89 2.64
CA ASN A 155 1.29 -15.45 3.98
C ASN A 155 2.77 -15.79 4.24
N LYS A 156 3.48 -16.39 3.28
CA LYS A 156 4.92 -16.66 3.39
C LYS A 156 5.73 -15.38 3.61
N LEU A 157 5.44 -14.33 2.86
CA LEU A 157 6.19 -13.07 2.94
C LEU A 157 5.87 -12.30 4.23
N ASN A 158 4.62 -12.31 4.67
CA ASN A 158 4.20 -11.65 5.91
C ASN A 158 4.64 -12.40 7.17
N ASN A 159 4.90 -13.70 7.09
CA ASN A 159 5.44 -14.48 8.20
C ASN A 159 6.99 -14.56 8.20
N ARG A 160 7.66 -14.02 7.17
CA ARG A 160 9.12 -14.04 7.08
C ARG A 160 9.74 -13.03 8.05
N PRO A 161 10.64 -13.45 9.00
CA PRO A 161 11.32 -12.55 9.93
C PRO A 161 12.10 -11.43 9.21
N ARG A 162 12.10 -10.23 9.79
CA ARG A 162 12.81 -9.06 9.24
C ARG A 162 13.79 -8.51 10.26
N LYS A 163 15.04 -8.31 9.84
CA LYS A 163 16.08 -7.74 10.71
C LYS A 163 15.67 -6.39 11.30
N ARG A 164 15.01 -5.53 10.50
CA ARG A 164 14.53 -4.20 10.94
C ARG A 164 13.52 -4.24 12.10
N PHE A 165 12.91 -5.39 12.37
CA PHE A 165 11.93 -5.60 13.44
C PHE A 165 12.46 -6.52 14.55
N GLY A 166 13.77 -6.59 14.73
CA GLY A 166 14.34 -7.52 15.71
C GLY A 166 14.00 -8.99 15.42
N TYR A 167 13.92 -9.35 14.13
CA TYR A 167 13.54 -10.66 13.63
C TYR A 167 12.07 -11.06 13.84
N MET A 168 11.22 -10.16 14.28
CA MET A 168 9.76 -10.36 14.15
C MET A 168 9.33 -10.32 12.69
N SER A 169 8.24 -11.01 12.38
CA SER A 169 7.62 -10.95 11.05
C SER A 169 6.71 -9.73 10.90
N PRO A 170 6.48 -9.23 9.67
CA PRO A 170 5.50 -8.18 9.40
C PRO A 170 4.13 -8.44 10.04
N LYS A 171 3.64 -9.69 9.98
CA LYS A 171 2.37 -10.08 10.59
C LYS A 171 2.37 -9.91 12.11
N GLN A 172 3.46 -10.31 12.78
CA GLN A 172 3.57 -10.15 14.24
C GLN A 172 3.57 -8.67 14.64
N VAL A 173 4.37 -7.84 13.92
CA VAL A 173 4.42 -6.39 14.18
C VAL A 173 3.06 -5.73 13.94
N TYR A 174 2.37 -6.09 12.85
CA TYR A 174 1.04 -5.57 12.52
C TYR A 174 0.00 -5.91 13.59
N LEU A 175 -0.05 -7.17 14.04
CA LEU A 175 -0.97 -7.59 15.09
C LEU A 175 -0.70 -6.90 16.43
N GLN A 176 0.57 -6.67 16.78
CA GLN A 176 0.93 -5.89 17.98
C GLN A 176 0.47 -4.43 17.87
N ALA A 177 0.66 -3.81 16.69
CA ALA A 177 0.24 -2.44 16.46
C ALA A 177 -1.28 -2.26 16.57
N ILE A 178 -2.08 -3.19 16.02
CA ILE A 178 -3.55 -3.18 16.17
C ILE A 178 -3.95 -3.30 17.64
N LYS A 179 -3.36 -4.24 18.39
CA LYS A 179 -3.65 -4.40 19.81
C LYS A 179 -3.37 -3.11 20.60
N ASN A 180 -2.26 -2.45 20.32
CA ASN A 180 -1.88 -1.21 20.97
C ASN A 180 -2.86 -0.08 20.65
N GLN A 181 -3.33 0.05 19.40
CA GLN A 181 -4.35 1.03 19.02
C GLN A 181 -5.69 0.75 19.73
N GLY A 182 -6.12 -0.50 19.79
CA GLY A 182 -7.33 -0.90 20.53
C GLY A 182 -7.27 -0.54 22.00
N ASN A 183 -6.15 -0.78 22.65
CA ASN A 183 -5.93 -0.43 24.05
C ASN A 183 -5.94 1.09 24.30
N VAL A 184 -5.36 1.88 23.39
CA VAL A 184 -5.39 3.36 23.48
C VAL A 184 -6.82 3.88 23.36
N ASN A 185 -7.62 3.33 22.46
CA ASN A 185 -9.01 3.73 22.29
C ASN A 185 -9.87 3.40 23.52
N LEU A 186 -9.66 2.25 24.15
CA LEU A 186 -10.34 1.87 25.39
C LEU A 186 -9.98 2.79 26.57
N LEU A 187 -8.71 3.19 26.68
CA LEU A 187 -8.25 4.13 27.71
C LEU A 187 -8.84 5.54 27.51
N ASN A 188 -8.89 6.01 26.28
CA ASN A 188 -9.46 7.32 25.95
C ASN A 188 -10.98 7.36 26.21
N ASN A 189 -11.73 6.31 25.84
CA ASN A 189 -13.16 6.20 26.13
C ASN A 189 -13.45 6.16 27.62
N ASN A 190 -12.63 5.48 28.42
CA ASN A 190 -12.77 5.43 29.88
C ASN A 190 -12.46 6.78 30.55
N GLN A 191 -11.59 7.61 29.97
CA GLN A 191 -11.31 8.95 30.47
C GLN A 191 -12.43 9.95 30.14
N GLN A 192 -13.07 9.82 28.97
CA GLN A 192 -14.22 10.67 28.60
C GLN A 192 -15.45 10.36 29.46
N ASN A 193 -15.71 9.10 29.78
CA ASN A 193 -16.83 8.71 30.67
C ASN A 193 -16.64 9.11 32.13
N LYS A 194 -15.41 9.43 32.58
CA LYS A 194 -15.13 9.94 33.91
C LYS A 194 -15.25 11.47 34.05
N LYS A 195 -15.50 12.19 32.94
CA LYS A 195 -15.62 13.66 32.92
C LYS A 195 -17.04 14.18 32.81
N LEU A 196 -18.09 13.33 32.99
CA LEU A 196 -19.46 13.79 33.14
C LEU A 196 -19.68 14.13 34.63
N PRO A 197 -19.85 15.40 35.00
CA PRO A 197 -20.27 15.77 36.36
C PRO A 197 -21.74 15.43 36.54
N LEU A 198 -22.09 15.04 37.75
CA LEU A 198 -23.44 14.92 38.28
C LEU A 198 -24.18 16.28 38.20
#